data_c8dd2cec28d5e16382efdd3668f4cfb7
#
_entry.id   c8dd2cec28d5e16382efdd3668f4cfb7
#
_cell.length_a   1.000
_cell.length_b   1.000
_cell.length_c   1.000
_cell.angle_alpha   90.00
_cell.angle_beta   90.00
_cell.angle_gamma   90.00
#
_symmetry.space_group_name_H-M   'P 1'
#
loop_
_entity.id
_entity.type
_entity.pdbx_description
1 polymer ?
#
loop_
_entity_poly.entity_id
_entity_poly.type
_entity_poly.pdbx_seq_one_letter_code
_entity_poly.pdbx_strand_id
1 'polypeptide(L)'
;LAKPRLLTNEGEVYMGGVQGLLSIDSEYIIDTSEEPLISLQEISADRENIYGDKDRTYEIPRNSKVLSISVSTQETDIFRQKMYRFSFAGSGKEYKQKSPTLEIRYLPKPGRYDLMVSCTKRNGEWSEPVRLLTLKIPQPWYGSWWFISIIVLCVLCSYLSVTLYLLRRKDAKLQ
;
A
#
# COMPACT_ATOMS: atom_id res chain seq x y z
N LEU A 1 33.52 14.39 18.57
CA LEU A 1 34.03 15.76 18.67
C LEU A 1 32.92 16.70 18.20
N ALA A 2 32.26 17.41 19.16
CA ALA A 2 31.25 18.40 18.85
C ALA A 2 31.92 19.59 18.14
N LYS A 3 31.48 19.89 16.92
CA LYS A 3 31.93 21.09 16.19
C LYS A 3 31.31 22.30 16.84
N PRO A 4 32.09 23.37 17.14
CA PRO A 4 31.56 24.59 17.71
C PRO A 4 30.56 25.22 16.74
N ARG A 5 29.37 25.51 17.22
CA ARG A 5 28.31 26.23 16.50
C ARG A 5 28.05 27.52 17.24
N LEU A 6 28.05 28.64 16.54
CA LEU A 6 27.68 29.94 17.08
C LEU A 6 26.43 30.39 16.33
N LEU A 7 25.38 30.70 17.07
CA LEU A 7 24.17 31.31 16.56
C LEU A 7 24.23 32.81 16.91
N THR A 8 24.18 33.67 15.93
CA THR A 8 24.14 35.14 16.16
C THR A 8 22.69 35.60 16.32
N ASN A 9 22.51 36.76 16.95
CA ASN A 9 21.21 37.41 17.12
C ASN A 9 20.52 37.78 15.78
N GLU A 10 21.25 37.74 14.69
CA GLU A 10 20.79 38.05 13.32
C GLU A 10 20.33 36.77 12.56
N GLY A 11 20.32 35.61 13.22
CA GLY A 11 19.86 34.37 12.61
C GLY A 11 20.91 33.65 11.75
N GLU A 12 22.14 34.10 11.72
CA GLU A 12 23.23 33.43 11.01
C GLU A 12 23.85 32.31 11.85
N VAL A 13 24.08 31.16 11.23
CA VAL A 13 24.76 30.01 11.84
C VAL A 13 26.19 29.93 11.30
N TYR A 14 27.17 30.04 12.15
CA TYR A 14 28.57 29.88 11.81
C TYR A 14 29.05 28.49 12.19
N MET A 15 29.64 27.77 11.24
CA MET A 15 30.28 26.47 11.46
C MET A 15 31.76 26.56 11.12
N GLY A 16 32.63 26.32 12.13
CA GLY A 16 34.07 26.22 11.92
C GLY A 16 34.47 24.87 11.32
N GLY A 17 35.26 24.86 10.25
CA GLY A 17 35.87 23.71 9.63
C GLY A 17 37.39 23.80 9.60
N VAL A 18 38.08 22.73 9.18
CA VAL A 18 39.55 22.68 9.09
C VAL A 18 40.12 23.68 8.05
N GLN A 19 39.32 24.09 7.09
CA GLN A 19 39.73 25.00 6.01
C GLN A 19 39.04 26.36 6.02
N GLY A 20 38.28 26.69 7.09
CA GLY A 20 37.64 28.00 7.20
C GLY A 20 36.35 28.00 7.99
N LEU A 21 35.65 29.11 7.91
CA LEU A 21 34.36 29.35 8.55
C LEU A 21 33.29 29.34 7.46
N LEU A 22 32.24 28.51 7.68
CA LEU A 22 31.05 28.53 6.86
C LEU A 22 29.99 29.35 7.56
N SER A 23 29.50 30.41 6.94
CA SER A 23 28.33 31.15 7.38
C SER A 23 27.12 30.72 6.57
N ILE A 24 26.04 30.39 7.25
CA ILE A 24 24.78 29.99 6.64
C ILE A 24 23.70 30.89 7.24
N ASP A 25 23.01 31.64 6.40
CA ASP A 25 21.85 32.39 6.80
C ASP A 25 20.71 31.44 7.16
N SER A 26 20.16 31.57 8.37
CA SER A 26 19.08 30.72 8.84
C SER A 26 17.78 30.92 8.07
N GLU A 27 17.59 32.12 7.51
CA GLU A 27 16.40 32.40 6.69
C GLU A 27 16.39 31.57 5.41
N TYR A 28 17.58 31.27 4.84
CA TYR A 28 17.74 30.39 3.69
C TYR A 28 17.52 28.88 4.00
N ILE A 29 17.62 28.53 5.29
CA ILE A 29 17.45 27.14 5.75
C ILE A 29 15.97 26.83 6.04
N ILE A 30 15.13 27.85 6.20
CA ILE A 30 13.76 27.74 6.73
C ILE A 30 12.69 27.75 5.63
N ASP A 31 13.03 27.99 4.37
CA ASP A 31 12.04 27.82 3.29
C ASP A 31 11.79 26.34 3.01
N THR A 32 11.00 25.75 3.87
CA THR A 32 10.69 24.33 3.92
C THR A 32 9.21 24.07 3.70
N SER A 33 8.56 24.95 2.99
CA SER A 33 7.17 24.80 2.55
C SER A 33 7.03 23.90 1.31
N GLU A 34 8.16 23.46 0.71
CA GLU A 34 8.09 22.56 -0.43
C GLU A 34 7.45 21.23 -0.04
N GLU A 35 6.38 20.91 -0.76
CA GLU A 35 5.74 19.60 -0.65
C GLU A 35 6.72 18.51 -1.09
N PRO A 36 6.99 17.50 -0.24
CA PRO A 36 7.92 16.43 -0.58
C PRO A 36 7.39 15.64 -1.78
N LEU A 37 8.21 15.51 -2.82
CA LEU A 37 7.89 14.65 -3.95
C LEU A 37 7.97 13.19 -3.51
N ILE A 38 6.81 12.54 -3.47
CA ILE A 38 6.70 11.12 -3.15
C ILE A 38 6.56 10.35 -4.45
N SER A 39 7.43 9.39 -4.69
CA SER A 39 7.41 8.53 -5.87
C SER A 39 7.35 7.06 -5.49
N LEU A 40 6.71 6.25 -6.34
CA LEU A 40 6.74 4.80 -6.21
C LEU A 40 8.13 4.30 -6.62
N GLN A 41 8.81 3.59 -5.75
CA GLN A 41 10.09 2.98 -6.03
C GLN A 41 9.91 1.56 -6.56
N GLU A 42 9.17 0.74 -5.83
CA GLU A 42 8.99 -0.67 -6.15
C GLU A 42 7.67 -1.18 -5.59
N ILE A 43 7.07 -2.11 -6.30
CA ILE A 43 5.94 -2.90 -5.81
C ILE A 43 6.20 -4.37 -6.10
N SER A 44 6.08 -5.21 -5.08
CA SER A 44 6.29 -6.64 -5.21
C SER A 44 5.21 -7.42 -4.45
N ALA A 45 4.82 -8.57 -5.01
CA ALA A 45 3.97 -9.54 -4.35
C ALA A 45 4.74 -10.85 -4.19
N ASP A 46 4.80 -11.37 -2.97
CA ASP A 46 5.55 -12.58 -2.62
C ASP A 46 7.00 -12.57 -3.12
N ARG A 47 7.66 -11.37 -3.13
CA ARG A 47 9.02 -11.07 -3.63
C ARG A 47 9.17 -11.04 -5.16
N GLU A 48 8.09 -11.15 -5.91
CA GLU A 48 8.11 -10.94 -7.35
C GLU A 48 7.66 -9.52 -7.67
N ASN A 49 8.41 -8.82 -8.51
CA ASN A 49 8.08 -7.45 -8.90
C ASN A 49 6.85 -7.45 -9.80
N ILE A 50 5.93 -6.57 -9.48
CA ILE A 50 4.71 -6.36 -10.27
C ILE A 50 4.91 -5.12 -11.13
N TYR A 51 4.64 -5.27 -12.42
CA TYR A 51 4.67 -4.17 -13.37
C TYR A 51 3.25 -3.61 -13.55
N GLY A 52 3.15 -2.29 -13.46
CA GLY A 52 1.88 -1.59 -13.65
C GLY A 52 1.59 -1.26 -15.12
N ASP A 53 0.33 -1.06 -15.41
CA ASP A 53 -0.14 -0.53 -16.68
C ASP A 53 0.12 1.00 -16.75
N LYS A 54 -0.07 1.60 -17.95
CA LYS A 54 0.13 3.03 -18.23
C LYS A 54 -0.57 3.97 -17.23
N ASP A 55 -1.69 3.55 -16.67
CA ASP A 55 -2.49 4.30 -15.69
C ASP A 55 -2.05 4.08 -14.23
N ARG A 56 -0.84 3.56 -13.99
CA ARG A 56 -0.35 3.18 -12.65
C ARG A 56 -1.31 2.24 -11.91
N THR A 57 -1.99 1.38 -12.66
CA THR A 57 -2.83 0.33 -12.12
C THR A 57 -2.02 -0.97 -12.04
N TYR A 58 -1.93 -1.53 -10.84
CA TYR A 58 -1.19 -2.75 -10.55
C TYR A 58 -2.16 -3.86 -10.21
N GLU A 59 -2.13 -4.95 -10.98
CA GLU A 59 -2.95 -6.12 -10.71
C GLU A 59 -2.18 -7.10 -9.83
N ILE A 60 -2.72 -7.38 -8.64
CA ILE A 60 -2.08 -8.27 -7.67
C ILE A 60 -2.38 -9.72 -8.07
N PRO A 61 -1.36 -10.60 -8.13
CA PRO A 61 -1.58 -12.02 -8.38
C PRO A 61 -2.51 -12.64 -7.32
N ARG A 62 -3.41 -13.53 -7.77
CA ARG A 62 -4.51 -14.08 -6.93
C ARG A 62 -4.07 -14.79 -5.65
N ASN A 63 -2.88 -15.38 -5.67
CA ASN A 63 -2.38 -16.18 -4.56
C ASN A 63 -1.37 -15.46 -3.68
N SER A 64 -1.19 -14.15 -3.88
CA SER A 64 -0.20 -13.40 -3.13
C SER A 64 -0.58 -13.29 -1.66
N LYS A 65 0.37 -13.65 -0.79
CA LYS A 65 0.23 -13.59 0.66
C LYS A 65 0.76 -12.28 1.23
N VAL A 66 1.80 -11.74 0.62
CA VAL A 66 2.49 -10.54 1.08
C VAL A 66 2.60 -9.57 -0.09
N LEU A 67 2.13 -8.35 0.13
CA LEU A 67 2.31 -7.23 -0.78
C LEU A 67 3.28 -6.25 -0.13
N SER A 68 4.37 -5.94 -0.82
CA SER A 68 5.35 -4.95 -0.40
C SER A 68 5.33 -3.77 -1.36
N ILE A 69 5.20 -2.57 -0.81
CA ILE A 69 5.16 -1.32 -1.55
C ILE A 69 6.23 -0.40 -0.99
N SER A 70 7.23 -0.06 -1.78
CA SER A 70 8.31 0.84 -1.41
C SER A 70 8.14 2.19 -2.09
N VAL A 71 8.25 3.25 -1.31
CA VAL A 71 8.17 4.63 -1.78
C VAL A 71 9.49 5.34 -1.57
N SER A 72 9.81 6.26 -2.46
CA SER A 72 10.97 7.15 -2.34
C SER A 72 10.49 8.58 -2.19
N THR A 73 11.18 9.34 -1.36
CA THR A 73 10.99 10.79 -1.27
C THR A 73 12.27 11.47 -1.73
N GLN A 74 12.13 12.51 -2.53
CA GLN A 74 13.28 13.23 -3.10
C GLN A 74 14.11 13.98 -2.05
N GLU A 75 13.53 14.31 -0.91
CA GLU A 75 14.26 14.90 0.19
C GLU A 75 14.98 13.83 1.02
N THR A 76 16.29 13.81 0.91
CA THR A 76 17.16 12.96 1.74
C THR A 76 17.62 13.77 2.97
N ASP A 77 16.78 13.91 3.95
CA ASP A 77 17.21 14.44 5.25
C ASP A 77 17.74 13.27 6.10
N ILE A 78 19.07 13.12 6.10
CA ILE A 78 19.78 12.02 6.79
C ILE A 78 19.64 12.13 8.33
N PHE A 79 19.23 13.29 8.85
CA PHE A 79 19.23 13.55 10.28
C PHE A 79 17.85 13.41 10.95
N ARG A 80 16.77 13.29 10.19
CA ARG A 80 15.42 13.16 10.73
C ARG A 80 14.75 11.89 10.23
N GLN A 81 14.17 11.14 11.17
CA GLN A 81 13.31 10.02 10.85
C GLN A 81 11.98 10.54 10.31
N LYS A 82 11.77 10.39 9.00
CA LYS A 82 10.46 10.65 8.38
C LYS A 82 9.45 9.60 8.81
N MET A 83 8.22 10.02 8.98
CA MET A 83 7.10 9.12 9.14
C MET A 83 6.27 9.12 7.85
N TYR A 84 5.86 7.95 7.46
CA TYR A 84 5.03 7.72 6.28
C TYR A 84 3.63 7.28 6.73
N ARG A 85 2.62 7.79 6.05
CA ARG A 85 1.22 7.41 6.23
C ARG A 85 0.72 6.87 4.91
N PHE A 86 0.31 5.61 4.93
CA PHE A 86 -0.30 4.93 3.80
C PHE A 86 -1.79 4.78 4.08
N SER A 87 -2.64 5.24 3.19
CA SER A 87 -4.08 5.11 3.29
C SER A 87 -4.66 4.51 2.01
N PHE A 88 -5.58 3.58 2.17
CA PHE A 88 -6.29 2.95 1.06
C PHE A 88 -7.68 3.57 0.95
N ALA A 89 -7.89 4.35 -0.11
CA ALA A 89 -9.21 4.93 -0.39
C ALA A 89 -10.23 3.79 -0.58
N GLY A 90 -11.33 3.88 0.15
CA GLY A 90 -12.40 2.87 0.15
C GLY A 90 -12.28 1.78 1.21
N SER A 91 -11.14 1.60 1.89
CA SER A 91 -11.01 0.62 2.98
C SER A 91 -11.00 1.23 4.37
N GLY A 92 -10.78 2.54 4.50
CA GLY A 92 -10.64 3.24 5.77
C GLY A 92 -9.43 2.81 6.61
N LYS A 93 -8.51 2.01 6.05
CA LYS A 93 -7.32 1.57 6.75
C LYS A 93 -6.16 2.54 6.52
N GLU A 94 -5.55 2.97 7.61
CA GLU A 94 -4.35 3.79 7.61
C GLU A 94 -3.21 3.05 8.30
N TYR A 95 -2.02 3.11 7.70
CA TYR A 95 -0.79 2.56 8.26
C TYR A 95 0.22 3.68 8.45
N LYS A 96 0.65 3.91 9.69
CA LYS A 96 1.67 4.92 10.03
C LYS A 96 2.94 4.21 10.46
N GLN A 97 4.03 4.49 9.76
CA GLN A 97 5.32 3.84 10.06
C GLN A 97 6.50 4.72 9.66
N LYS A 98 7.67 4.38 10.18
CA LYS A 98 8.93 5.07 9.87
C LYS A 98 9.62 4.53 8.62
N SER A 99 9.29 3.30 8.24
CA SER A 99 9.84 2.68 7.04
C SER A 99 9.16 3.21 5.79
N PRO A 100 9.89 3.49 4.71
CA PRO A 100 9.30 3.83 3.41
C PRO A 100 8.65 2.63 2.71
N THR A 101 8.86 1.41 3.23
CA THR A 101 8.32 0.19 2.66
C THR A 101 7.17 -0.33 3.51
N LEU A 102 5.97 -0.40 2.93
CA LEU A 102 4.77 -0.97 3.54
C LEU A 102 4.64 -2.44 3.15
N GLU A 103 4.61 -3.33 4.15
CA GLU A 103 4.31 -4.74 3.96
C GLU A 103 2.90 -5.06 4.45
N ILE A 104 2.08 -5.61 3.55
CA ILE A 104 0.70 -6.02 3.84
C ILE A 104 0.62 -7.54 3.71
N ARG A 105 0.41 -8.22 4.83
CA ARG A 105 0.26 -9.69 4.89
C ARG A 105 -1.17 -10.16 4.70
N TYR A 106 -2.14 -9.29 4.94
CA TYR A 106 -3.56 -9.58 4.77
C TYR A 106 -4.12 -8.62 3.75
N LEU A 107 -4.22 -9.09 2.51
CA LEU A 107 -4.79 -8.31 1.43
C LEU A 107 -6.26 -7.93 1.75
N PRO A 108 -6.69 -6.73 1.40
CA PRO A 108 -8.08 -6.35 1.51
C PRO A 108 -8.98 -7.21 0.60
N LYS A 109 -10.29 -7.07 0.74
CA LYS A 109 -11.26 -7.77 -0.11
C LYS A 109 -11.00 -7.48 -1.60
N PRO A 110 -11.44 -8.39 -2.50
CA PRO A 110 -11.36 -8.10 -3.94
C PRO A 110 -11.99 -6.76 -4.29
N GLY A 111 -11.30 -5.98 -5.13
CA GLY A 111 -11.75 -4.63 -5.49
C GLY A 111 -10.63 -3.76 -6.05
N ARG A 112 -10.94 -2.48 -6.25
CA ARG A 112 -9.98 -1.44 -6.62
C ARG A 112 -9.75 -0.53 -5.44
N TYR A 113 -8.50 -0.23 -5.14
CA TYR A 113 -8.09 0.61 -4.04
C TYR A 113 -7.05 1.61 -4.52
N ASP A 114 -7.30 2.90 -4.32
CA ASP A 114 -6.29 3.92 -4.56
C ASP A 114 -5.41 4.05 -3.33
N LEU A 115 -4.11 3.90 -3.52
CA LEU A 115 -3.12 4.11 -2.48
C LEU A 115 -2.72 5.58 -2.45
N MET A 116 -3.03 6.21 -1.32
CA MET A 116 -2.62 7.56 -1.00
C MET A 116 -1.49 7.51 0.02
N VAL A 117 -0.44 8.27 -0.24
CA VAL A 117 0.71 8.34 0.67
C VAL A 117 0.98 9.78 1.04
N SER A 118 1.26 10.00 2.32
CA SER A 118 1.77 11.27 2.85
C SER A 118 2.97 11.01 3.75
N CYS A 119 3.86 11.97 3.86
CA CYS A 119 5.01 11.89 4.76
C CYS A 119 5.12 13.15 5.61
N THR A 120 5.91 13.08 6.68
CA THR A 120 6.15 14.26 7.51
C THR A 120 7.12 15.21 6.82
N LYS A 121 6.75 16.49 6.78
CA LYS A 121 7.60 17.61 6.35
C LYS A 121 8.68 17.93 7.40
N ARG A 122 9.60 18.83 7.06
CA ARG A 122 10.63 19.29 8.01
C ARG A 122 10.06 19.97 9.27
N ASN A 123 8.93 20.65 9.16
CA ASN A 123 8.25 21.29 10.29
C ASN A 123 7.51 20.29 11.20
N GLY A 124 7.47 18.99 10.84
CA GLY A 124 6.76 17.96 11.56
C GLY A 124 5.29 17.79 11.17
N GLU A 125 4.78 18.64 10.27
CA GLU A 125 3.43 18.51 9.73
C GLU A 125 3.37 17.41 8.67
N TRP A 126 2.16 16.92 8.40
CA TRP A 126 1.93 15.96 7.32
C TRP A 126 1.82 16.68 5.98
N SER A 127 2.46 16.11 4.95
CA SER A 127 2.25 16.55 3.57
C SER A 127 0.82 16.22 3.11
N GLU A 128 0.39 16.85 2.04
CA GLU A 128 -0.83 16.46 1.37
C GLU A 128 -0.75 15.00 0.89
N PRO A 129 -1.85 14.23 0.99
CA PRO A 129 -1.86 12.85 0.52
C PRO A 129 -1.80 12.80 -1.01
N VAL A 130 -0.77 12.17 -1.53
CA VAL A 130 -0.57 11.99 -2.98
C VAL A 130 -1.04 10.60 -3.39
N ARG A 131 -1.88 10.51 -4.42
CA ARG A 131 -2.24 9.24 -5.04
C ARG A 131 -1.06 8.69 -5.83
N LEU A 132 -0.50 7.58 -5.38
CA LEU A 132 0.64 6.95 -6.03
C LEU A 132 0.23 5.93 -7.09
N LEU A 133 -0.72 5.08 -6.75
CA LEU A 133 -1.12 3.95 -7.62
C LEU A 133 -2.52 3.46 -7.27
N THR A 134 -3.09 2.68 -8.19
CA THR A 134 -4.33 1.94 -7.98
C THR A 134 -4.00 0.44 -7.92
N LEU A 135 -4.40 -0.20 -6.84
CA LEU A 135 -4.32 -1.64 -6.68
C LEU A 135 -5.60 -2.30 -7.16
N LYS A 136 -5.49 -3.28 -8.05
CA LYS A 136 -6.60 -4.11 -8.47
C LYS A 136 -6.41 -5.51 -7.91
N ILE A 137 -7.28 -5.89 -6.97
CA ILE A 137 -7.30 -7.22 -6.37
C ILE A 137 -8.38 -8.03 -7.09
N PRO A 138 -8.00 -9.07 -7.86
CA PRO A 138 -8.95 -9.84 -8.64
C PRO A 138 -9.84 -10.68 -7.75
N GLN A 139 -11.11 -10.81 -8.14
CA GLN A 139 -12.08 -11.65 -7.45
C GLN A 139 -11.76 -13.13 -7.69
N PRO A 140 -11.82 -13.99 -6.66
CA PRO A 140 -11.62 -15.42 -6.84
C PRO A 140 -12.75 -16.00 -7.70
N TRP A 141 -12.39 -16.92 -8.61
CA TRP A 141 -13.32 -17.54 -9.57
C TRP A 141 -14.49 -18.30 -8.92
N TYR A 142 -14.26 -18.85 -7.71
CA TYR A 142 -15.29 -19.56 -6.92
C TYR A 142 -16.32 -18.62 -6.28
N GLY A 143 -16.05 -17.32 -6.21
CA GLY A 143 -17.00 -16.28 -5.78
C GLY A 143 -17.90 -15.79 -6.91
N SER A 144 -17.74 -16.31 -8.13
CA SER A 144 -18.56 -15.92 -9.26
C SER A 144 -19.92 -16.59 -9.20
N TRP A 145 -20.98 -15.83 -9.50
CA TRP A 145 -22.37 -16.30 -9.40
C TRP A 145 -22.65 -17.54 -10.25
N TRP A 146 -22.00 -17.69 -11.41
CA TRP A 146 -22.14 -18.85 -12.28
C TRP A 146 -21.63 -20.15 -11.63
N PHE A 147 -20.56 -20.08 -10.84
CA PHE A 147 -20.03 -21.22 -10.11
C PHE A 147 -20.99 -21.69 -9.01
N ILE A 148 -21.59 -20.73 -8.28
CA ILE A 148 -22.62 -21.00 -7.27
C ILE A 148 -23.83 -21.67 -7.94
N SER A 149 -24.26 -21.20 -9.12
CA SER A 149 -25.35 -21.79 -9.89
C SER A 149 -25.08 -23.23 -10.28
N ILE A 150 -23.86 -23.57 -10.69
CA ILE A 150 -23.46 -24.93 -11.02
C ILE A 150 -23.54 -25.82 -9.77
N ILE A 151 -23.05 -25.38 -8.63
CA ILE A 151 -23.13 -26.14 -7.38
C ILE A 151 -24.58 -26.44 -7.02
N VAL A 152 -25.44 -25.43 -7.06
CA VAL A 152 -26.89 -25.59 -6.76
C VAL A 152 -27.53 -26.62 -7.72
N LEU A 153 -27.20 -26.52 -9.01
CA LEU A 153 -27.71 -27.47 -10.01
C LEU A 153 -27.25 -28.91 -9.72
N CYS A 154 -25.98 -29.09 -9.38
CA CYS A 154 -25.46 -30.42 -9.01
C CYS A 154 -26.15 -30.99 -7.78
N VAL A 155 -26.43 -30.18 -6.77
CA VAL A 155 -27.15 -30.60 -5.57
C VAL A 155 -28.59 -31.01 -5.92
N LEU A 156 -29.30 -30.24 -6.75
CA LEU A 156 -30.65 -30.55 -7.20
C LEU A 156 -30.67 -31.84 -8.01
N CYS A 157 -29.73 -32.03 -8.93
CA CYS A 157 -29.63 -33.30 -9.73
C CYS A 157 -29.36 -34.50 -8.83
N SER A 158 -28.51 -34.39 -7.84
CA SER A 158 -28.23 -35.47 -6.90
C SER A 158 -29.45 -35.81 -6.07
N TYR A 159 -30.18 -34.82 -5.59
CA TYR A 159 -31.43 -34.98 -4.85
C TYR A 159 -32.49 -35.71 -5.69
N LEU A 160 -32.72 -35.27 -6.94
CA LEU A 160 -33.65 -35.88 -7.85
C LEU A 160 -33.26 -37.36 -8.15
N SER A 161 -31.97 -37.63 -8.35
CA SER A 161 -31.48 -39.00 -8.59
C SER A 161 -31.75 -39.91 -7.42
N VAL A 162 -31.53 -39.44 -6.20
CA VAL A 162 -31.81 -40.23 -4.99
C VAL A 162 -33.31 -40.46 -4.82
N THR A 163 -34.14 -39.45 -5.04
CA THR A 163 -35.61 -39.61 -4.92
C THR A 163 -36.14 -40.58 -5.97
N LEU A 164 -35.72 -40.50 -7.22
CA LEU A 164 -36.09 -41.45 -8.28
C LEU A 164 -35.63 -42.88 -7.96
N TYR A 165 -34.42 -43.03 -7.43
CA TYR A 165 -33.91 -44.34 -7.00
C TYR A 165 -34.78 -44.96 -5.90
N LEU A 166 -35.15 -44.15 -4.88
CA LEU A 166 -36.00 -44.61 -3.79
C LEU A 166 -37.42 -44.96 -4.24
N LEU A 167 -38.02 -44.22 -5.18
CA LEU A 167 -39.32 -44.51 -5.78
C LEU A 167 -39.28 -45.83 -6.54
N ARG A 168 -38.31 -46.04 -7.43
CA ARG A 168 -38.13 -47.31 -8.18
C ARG A 168 -37.95 -48.50 -7.25
N ARG A 169 -37.28 -48.33 -6.13
CA ARG A 169 -37.08 -49.40 -5.15
C ARG A 169 -38.38 -49.76 -4.39
N LYS A 170 -39.30 -48.80 -4.19
CA LYS A 170 -40.61 -49.04 -3.61
C LYS A 170 -41.51 -49.79 -4.56
N ASP A 171 -41.52 -49.43 -5.85
CA ASP A 171 -42.33 -50.12 -6.87
C ASP A 171 -41.89 -51.55 -7.05
N ALA A 172 -40.58 -51.86 -7.00
CA ALA A 172 -40.04 -53.21 -7.08
C ALA A 172 -40.34 -54.10 -5.87
N LYS A 173 -40.81 -53.56 -4.76
CA LYS A 173 -41.25 -54.33 -3.57
C LYS A 173 -42.75 -54.57 -3.52
N LEU A 174 -43.52 -53.95 -4.41
CA LEU A 174 -44.97 -54.07 -4.49
C LEU A 174 -45.43 -55.02 -5.59
N GLN A 175 -44.52 -55.61 -6.38
CA GLN A 175 -44.69 -56.73 -7.28
C GLN A 175 -44.15 -58.01 -6.63
#